data_9a056e770c14571f4772f99331727d23
#
_entry.id   9a056e770c14571f4772f99331727d23
#
_cell.length_a   1.000
_cell.length_b   1.000
_cell.length_c   1.000
_cell.angle_alpha   90.00
_cell.angle_beta   90.00
_cell.angle_gamma   90.00
#
_symmetry.space_group_name_H-M   'P 1'
#
loop_
_entity.id
_entity.type
_entity.pdbx_description
1 polymer ?
#
loop_
_entity_poly.entity_id
_entity_poly.type
_entity_poly.pdbx_seq_one_letter_code
_entity_poly.pdbx_strand_id
1 'polypeptide(L)'
;QCQIISDEDLKAINRGLEQISIEIRAGEFTFSPELEDIHMNIETRLAEIVGEPARRLHTARSRNDQVATDFKMWVRMLLETIDAALADLQAALLTKAEAHVDTLMPGYTHLQTAQPVTFGFHLMAYVEMIGRDRSRFADAHRRLNESPLGAAALAGTSFPIDRHMTAELLGFDRPAANAMDAVSDRDFALDFLAGGAICSVHLSRLAEEIVIWSSDGFGFVKLSDAYTLSLIH
;
A
#
# COMPACT_ATOMS: atom_id res chain seq x y z
N GLN A 1 9.88 -28.32 -8.07
CA GLN A 1 11.11 -28.21 -8.89
C GLN A 1 12.35 -28.57 -8.07
N CYS A 2 12.52 -28.02 -6.85
CA CYS A 2 13.72 -28.29 -6.02
C CYS A 2 13.65 -29.60 -5.22
N GLN A 3 12.59 -30.37 -5.34
CA GLN A 3 12.36 -31.66 -4.65
C GLN A 3 12.50 -31.60 -3.10
N ILE A 4 12.18 -30.44 -2.53
CA ILE A 4 12.22 -30.22 -1.07
C ILE A 4 10.97 -30.82 -0.40
N ILE A 5 9.84 -30.78 -1.08
CA ILE A 5 8.57 -31.40 -0.67
C ILE A 5 8.04 -32.27 -1.81
N SER A 6 7.21 -33.25 -1.48
CA SER A 6 6.54 -34.09 -2.48
C SER A 6 5.36 -33.35 -3.13
N ASP A 7 4.87 -33.86 -4.26
CA ASP A 7 3.67 -33.31 -4.91
C ASP A 7 2.41 -33.52 -4.05
N GLU A 8 2.36 -34.58 -3.25
CA GLU A 8 1.31 -34.84 -2.28
C GLU A 8 1.33 -33.80 -1.14
N ASP A 9 2.52 -33.49 -0.60
CA ASP A 9 2.69 -32.45 0.41
C ASP A 9 2.25 -31.10 -0.13
N LEU A 10 2.67 -30.74 -1.35
CA LEU A 10 2.29 -29.48 -1.99
C LEU A 10 0.77 -29.35 -2.13
N LYS A 11 0.09 -30.41 -2.61
CA LYS A 11 -1.36 -30.42 -2.75
C LYS A 11 -2.07 -30.30 -1.39
N ALA A 12 -1.55 -30.98 -0.36
CA ALA A 12 -2.12 -30.90 0.98
C ALA A 12 -1.97 -29.50 1.58
N ILE A 13 -0.76 -28.91 1.48
CA ILE A 13 -0.47 -27.56 1.96
C ILE A 13 -1.35 -26.52 1.27
N ASN A 14 -1.43 -26.54 -0.06
CA ASN A 14 -2.25 -25.59 -0.81
C ASN A 14 -3.73 -25.66 -0.43
N ARG A 15 -4.29 -26.86 -0.30
CA ARG A 15 -5.67 -27.08 0.14
C ARG A 15 -5.89 -26.55 1.56
N GLY A 16 -4.94 -26.78 2.48
CA GLY A 16 -5.03 -26.28 3.85
C GLY A 16 -4.96 -24.76 3.92
N LEU A 17 -4.06 -24.13 3.14
CA LEU A 17 -3.95 -22.67 3.08
C LEU A 17 -5.18 -22.02 2.46
N GLU A 18 -5.80 -22.64 1.45
CA GLU A 18 -7.05 -22.16 0.88
C GLU A 18 -8.20 -22.19 1.90
N GLN A 19 -8.31 -23.29 2.66
CA GLN A 19 -9.28 -23.37 3.75
C GLN A 19 -9.06 -22.28 4.80
N ILE A 20 -7.82 -22.05 5.24
CA ILE A 20 -7.48 -20.97 6.19
C ILE A 20 -7.87 -19.60 5.62
N SER A 21 -7.60 -19.35 4.34
CA SER A 21 -7.99 -18.12 3.68
C SER A 21 -9.50 -17.89 3.70
N ILE A 22 -10.29 -18.95 3.54
CA ILE A 22 -11.76 -18.89 3.65
C ILE A 22 -12.18 -18.58 5.09
N GLU A 23 -11.61 -19.27 6.08
CA GLU A 23 -11.89 -19.04 7.51
C GLU A 23 -11.59 -17.58 7.91
N ILE A 24 -10.46 -17.01 7.46
CA ILE A 24 -10.11 -15.60 7.73
C ILE A 24 -11.12 -14.64 7.09
N ARG A 25 -11.49 -14.86 5.83
CA ARG A 25 -12.46 -13.99 5.12
C ARG A 25 -13.86 -14.07 5.72
N ALA A 26 -14.25 -15.22 6.26
CA ALA A 26 -15.53 -15.41 6.94
C ALA A 26 -15.54 -14.85 8.37
N GLY A 27 -14.39 -14.45 8.92
CA GLY A 27 -14.25 -14.02 10.31
C GLY A 27 -14.33 -15.19 11.31
N GLU A 28 -14.13 -16.42 10.84
CA GLU A 28 -14.19 -17.64 11.64
C GLU A 28 -12.81 -18.07 12.18
N PHE A 29 -11.73 -17.50 11.64
CA PHE A 29 -10.38 -17.79 12.10
C PHE A 29 -10.10 -17.09 13.43
N THR A 30 -9.68 -17.84 14.43
CA THR A 30 -9.34 -17.30 15.76
C THR A 30 -7.82 -17.12 15.87
N PHE A 31 -7.39 -15.88 16.04
CA PHE A 31 -5.98 -15.56 16.33
C PHE A 31 -5.72 -15.71 17.83
N SER A 32 -4.68 -16.51 18.17
CA SER A 32 -4.22 -16.69 19.55
C SER A 32 -3.00 -15.81 19.82
N PRO A 33 -3.04 -14.92 20.83
CA PRO A 33 -1.88 -14.11 21.23
C PRO A 33 -0.69 -14.96 21.72
N GLU A 34 -0.93 -16.17 22.21
CA GLU A 34 0.11 -17.09 22.66
C GLU A 34 0.98 -17.61 21.50
N LEU A 35 0.51 -17.48 20.27
CA LEU A 35 1.22 -17.89 19.06
C LEU A 35 2.05 -16.76 18.43
N GLU A 36 2.43 -15.74 19.21
CA GLU A 36 3.36 -14.66 18.87
C GLU A 36 2.93 -13.81 17.67
N ASP A 37 2.80 -14.39 16.45
CA ASP A 37 2.52 -13.67 15.23
C ASP A 37 1.47 -14.37 14.33
N ILE A 38 1.05 -13.68 13.27
CA ILE A 38 0.09 -14.22 12.30
C ILE A 38 0.62 -15.47 11.60
N HIS A 39 1.92 -15.54 11.34
CA HIS A 39 2.50 -16.65 10.61
C HIS A 39 2.45 -17.93 11.45
N MET A 40 2.75 -17.85 12.76
CA MET A 40 2.65 -19.00 13.66
C MET A 40 1.19 -19.44 13.85
N ASN A 41 0.24 -18.49 13.91
CA ASN A 41 -1.18 -18.80 13.92
C ASN A 41 -1.59 -19.61 12.68
N ILE A 42 -1.20 -19.15 11.49
CA ILE A 42 -1.50 -19.83 10.22
C ILE A 42 -0.79 -21.20 10.14
N GLU A 43 0.48 -21.28 10.52
CA GLU A 43 1.24 -22.54 10.52
C GLU A 43 0.65 -23.57 11.48
N THR A 44 0.23 -23.16 12.68
CA THR A 44 -0.44 -24.02 13.66
C THR A 44 -1.78 -24.54 13.10
N ARG A 45 -2.61 -23.64 12.58
CA ARG A 45 -3.87 -24.03 11.97
C ARG A 45 -3.69 -24.96 10.77
N LEU A 46 -2.68 -24.69 9.93
CA LEU A 46 -2.34 -25.57 8.83
C LEU A 46 -1.96 -26.97 9.31
N ALA A 47 -1.19 -27.08 10.42
CA ALA A 47 -0.82 -28.36 11.00
C ALA A 47 -2.04 -29.14 11.54
N GLU A 48 -3.05 -28.46 12.06
CA GLU A 48 -4.31 -29.07 12.47
C GLU A 48 -5.09 -29.65 11.28
N ILE A 49 -5.06 -28.96 10.13
CA ILE A 49 -5.82 -29.35 8.93
C ILE A 49 -5.12 -30.48 8.16
N VAL A 50 -3.80 -30.39 7.94
CA VAL A 50 -3.07 -31.29 7.04
C VAL A 50 -2.00 -32.17 7.72
N GLY A 51 -1.72 -31.96 8.99
CA GLY A 51 -0.74 -32.77 9.75
C GLY A 51 0.71 -32.54 9.34
N GLU A 52 1.47 -33.62 9.18
CA GLU A 52 2.91 -33.60 8.89
C GLU A 52 3.34 -32.75 7.67
N PRO A 53 2.61 -32.69 6.56
CA PRO A 53 2.96 -31.80 5.44
C PRO A 53 3.15 -30.33 5.85
N ALA A 54 2.38 -29.83 6.81
CA ALA A 54 2.48 -28.43 7.26
C ALA A 54 3.86 -28.09 7.82
N ARG A 55 4.50 -29.03 8.53
CA ARG A 55 5.82 -28.84 9.13
C ARG A 55 6.93 -28.67 8.09
N ARG A 56 6.71 -29.15 6.86
CA ARG A 56 7.66 -29.03 5.75
C ARG A 56 7.57 -27.67 5.04
N LEU A 57 6.49 -26.92 5.26
CA LEU A 57 6.28 -25.61 4.64
C LEU A 57 7.38 -24.60 5.02
N HIS A 58 7.92 -24.69 6.25
CA HIS A 58 8.96 -23.77 6.74
C HIS A 58 10.39 -24.15 6.28
N THR A 59 10.56 -25.27 5.56
CA THR A 59 11.89 -25.71 5.10
C THR A 59 12.57 -24.65 4.24
N ALA A 60 13.85 -24.40 4.51
CA ALA A 60 14.71 -23.42 3.82
C ALA A 60 14.28 -21.94 4.02
N ARG A 61 13.43 -21.65 4.98
CA ARG A 61 13.03 -20.29 5.37
C ARG A 61 13.43 -19.95 6.79
N SER A 62 13.42 -18.67 7.10
CA SER A 62 13.41 -18.14 8.45
C SER A 62 12.18 -17.24 8.61
N ARG A 63 11.78 -16.97 9.85
CA ARG A 63 10.78 -15.93 10.11
C ARG A 63 11.25 -14.56 9.59
N ASN A 64 12.57 -14.30 9.59
CA ASN A 64 13.15 -13.05 9.14
C ASN A 64 12.87 -12.73 7.66
N ASP A 65 13.19 -13.64 6.73
CA ASP A 65 12.93 -13.42 5.31
C ASP A 65 11.43 -13.52 4.97
N GLN A 66 10.69 -14.35 5.70
CA GLN A 66 9.24 -14.46 5.55
C GLN A 66 8.53 -13.14 5.90
N VAL A 67 8.82 -12.56 7.08
CA VAL A 67 8.22 -11.30 7.54
C VAL A 67 8.62 -10.14 6.65
N ALA A 68 9.88 -10.05 6.22
CA ALA A 68 10.34 -9.01 5.31
C ALA A 68 9.63 -9.10 3.95
N THR A 69 9.42 -10.31 3.43
CA THR A 69 8.71 -10.53 2.16
C THR A 69 7.25 -10.14 2.27
N ASP A 70 6.56 -10.61 3.30
CA ASP A 70 5.15 -10.32 3.55
C ASP A 70 4.91 -8.82 3.71
N PHE A 71 5.74 -8.15 4.50
CA PHE A 71 5.63 -6.70 4.70
C PHE A 71 5.88 -5.91 3.42
N LYS A 72 6.88 -6.28 2.60
CA LYS A 72 7.08 -5.67 1.28
C LYS A 72 5.87 -5.87 0.36
N MET A 73 5.30 -7.07 0.32
CA MET A 73 4.11 -7.35 -0.49
C MET A 73 2.90 -6.52 -0.03
N TRP A 74 2.71 -6.37 1.27
CA TRP A 74 1.64 -5.54 1.83
C TRP A 74 1.82 -4.06 1.49
N VAL A 75 3.02 -3.50 1.67
CA VAL A 75 3.29 -2.10 1.31
C VAL A 75 3.14 -1.87 -0.20
N ARG A 76 3.55 -2.84 -1.04
CA ARG A 76 3.35 -2.78 -2.49
C ARG A 76 1.87 -2.65 -2.85
N MET A 77 1.03 -3.49 -2.28
CA MET A 77 -0.43 -3.44 -2.47
C MET A 77 -1.01 -2.09 -2.03
N LEU A 78 -0.54 -1.53 -0.92
CA LEU A 78 -0.98 -0.20 -0.47
C LEU A 78 -0.54 0.92 -1.44
N LEU A 79 0.68 0.86 -1.96
CA LEU A 79 1.17 1.83 -2.95
C LEU A 79 0.32 1.82 -4.22
N GLU A 80 -0.04 0.64 -4.73
CA GLU A 80 -0.92 0.47 -5.89
C GLU A 80 -2.33 1.01 -5.60
N THR A 81 -2.88 0.72 -4.43
CA THR A 81 -4.20 1.20 -4.01
C THR A 81 -4.24 2.72 -3.88
N ILE A 82 -3.20 3.32 -3.29
CA ILE A 82 -3.10 4.77 -3.12
C ILE A 82 -2.90 5.46 -4.47
N ASP A 83 -2.07 4.92 -5.37
CA ASP A 83 -1.88 5.50 -6.70
C ASP A 83 -3.20 5.52 -7.48
N ALA A 84 -3.99 4.44 -7.44
CA ALA A 84 -5.31 4.40 -8.07
C ALA A 84 -6.25 5.47 -7.48
N ALA A 85 -6.33 5.60 -6.15
CA ALA A 85 -7.17 6.61 -5.51
C ALA A 85 -6.72 8.05 -5.84
N LEU A 86 -5.42 8.30 -5.93
CA LEU A 86 -4.87 9.60 -6.35
C LEU A 86 -5.14 9.89 -7.83
N ALA A 87 -5.12 8.86 -8.70
CA ALA A 87 -5.53 9.00 -10.09
C ALA A 87 -7.00 9.42 -10.22
N ASP A 88 -7.88 8.79 -9.44
CA ASP A 88 -9.31 9.14 -9.41
C ASP A 88 -9.53 10.57 -8.92
N LEU A 89 -8.81 10.99 -7.89
CA LEU A 89 -8.85 12.37 -7.40
C LEU A 89 -8.36 13.37 -8.47
N GLN A 90 -7.26 13.06 -9.17
CA GLN A 90 -6.79 13.89 -10.29
C GLN A 90 -7.86 14.01 -11.41
N ALA A 91 -8.48 12.90 -11.78
CA ALA A 91 -9.53 12.89 -12.80
C ALA A 91 -10.75 13.74 -12.40
N ALA A 92 -11.15 13.67 -11.12
CA ALA A 92 -12.24 14.51 -10.58
C ALA A 92 -11.89 16.00 -10.61
N LEU A 93 -10.64 16.35 -10.22
CA LEU A 93 -10.16 17.75 -10.28
C LEU A 93 -10.07 18.27 -11.72
N LEU A 94 -9.60 17.45 -12.66
CA LEU A 94 -9.55 17.79 -14.09
C LEU A 94 -10.95 18.06 -14.64
N THR A 95 -11.91 17.17 -14.37
CA THR A 95 -13.30 17.34 -14.79
C THR A 95 -13.90 18.66 -14.26
N LYS A 96 -13.61 18.98 -13.00
CA LYS A 96 -14.03 20.26 -12.41
C LYS A 96 -13.30 21.46 -13.03
N ALA A 97 -12.00 21.34 -13.28
CA ALA A 97 -11.22 22.39 -13.91
C ALA A 97 -11.72 22.73 -15.32
N GLU A 98 -12.02 21.70 -16.12
CA GLU A 98 -12.60 21.87 -17.47
C GLU A 98 -13.95 22.59 -17.45
N ALA A 99 -14.82 22.26 -16.49
CA ALA A 99 -16.12 22.90 -16.34
C ALA A 99 -16.04 24.38 -15.90
N HIS A 100 -14.86 24.82 -15.41
CA HIS A 100 -14.66 26.14 -14.82
C HIS A 100 -13.46 26.90 -15.42
N VAL A 101 -13.13 26.66 -16.69
CA VAL A 101 -12.00 27.32 -17.36
C VAL A 101 -12.15 28.84 -17.44
N ASP A 102 -13.38 29.35 -17.51
CA ASP A 102 -13.73 30.76 -17.63
C ASP A 102 -14.32 31.35 -16.34
N THR A 103 -14.43 30.56 -15.26
CA THR A 103 -15.00 31.01 -13.99
C THR A 103 -13.96 31.83 -13.24
N LEU A 104 -14.09 33.14 -13.28
CA LEU A 104 -13.17 34.07 -12.60
C LEU A 104 -13.33 34.02 -11.08
N MET A 105 -12.22 34.04 -10.37
CA MET A 105 -12.14 34.22 -8.92
C MET A 105 -10.90 35.03 -8.54
N PRO A 106 -10.89 35.68 -7.37
CA PRO A 106 -9.68 36.32 -6.86
C PRO A 106 -8.66 35.27 -6.45
N GLY A 107 -7.41 35.43 -6.89
CA GLY A 107 -6.26 34.73 -6.33
C GLY A 107 -5.75 35.50 -5.11
N TYR A 108 -5.33 34.77 -4.08
CA TYR A 108 -4.93 35.34 -2.80
C TYR A 108 -3.45 35.07 -2.51
N THR A 109 -2.81 36.04 -1.85
CA THR A 109 -1.55 35.87 -1.10
C THR A 109 -1.76 36.40 0.31
N HIS A 110 -1.38 35.64 1.32
CA HIS A 110 -1.59 36.03 2.73
C HIS A 110 -3.06 36.40 3.05
N LEU A 111 -4.01 35.75 2.44
CA LEU A 111 -5.47 36.03 2.47
C LEU A 111 -5.83 37.44 1.96
N GLN A 112 -4.95 38.13 1.25
CA GLN A 112 -5.20 39.38 0.55
C GLN A 112 -5.38 39.13 -0.93
N THR A 113 -6.37 39.79 -1.53
CA THR A 113 -6.62 39.71 -2.97
C THR A 113 -5.40 40.20 -3.75
N ALA A 114 -4.89 39.38 -4.65
CA ALA A 114 -3.69 39.66 -5.44
C ALA A 114 -3.98 39.76 -6.93
N GLN A 115 -4.20 38.63 -7.61
CA GLN A 115 -4.38 38.57 -9.05
C GLN A 115 -5.66 37.79 -9.38
N PRO A 116 -6.39 38.15 -10.46
CA PRO A 116 -7.48 37.34 -10.93
C PRO A 116 -6.97 36.03 -11.51
N VAL A 117 -7.64 34.94 -11.17
CA VAL A 117 -7.41 33.59 -11.72
C VAL A 117 -8.74 32.99 -12.15
N THR A 118 -8.71 31.84 -12.82
CA THR A 118 -9.92 31.04 -12.98
C THR A 118 -9.96 29.91 -11.95
N PHE A 119 -11.14 29.45 -11.60
CA PHE A 119 -11.29 28.31 -10.70
C PHE A 119 -10.64 27.06 -11.29
N GLY A 120 -10.78 26.86 -12.61
CA GLY A 120 -10.08 25.78 -13.31
C GLY A 120 -8.56 25.85 -13.15
N PHE A 121 -7.95 27.06 -13.34
CA PHE A 121 -6.52 27.25 -13.13
C PHE A 121 -6.09 26.92 -11.69
N HIS A 122 -6.88 27.32 -10.70
CA HIS A 122 -6.60 27.03 -9.30
C HIS A 122 -6.62 25.52 -9.02
N LEU A 123 -7.61 24.80 -9.51
CA LEU A 123 -7.71 23.35 -9.35
C LEU A 123 -6.55 22.61 -10.02
N MET A 124 -6.04 23.11 -11.15
CA MET A 124 -4.87 22.52 -11.81
C MET A 124 -3.61 22.54 -10.94
N ALA A 125 -3.46 23.48 -10.00
CA ALA A 125 -2.35 23.46 -9.05
C ALA A 125 -2.36 22.19 -8.18
N TYR A 126 -3.53 21.69 -7.81
CA TYR A 126 -3.68 20.43 -7.07
C TYR A 126 -3.46 19.19 -7.93
N VAL A 127 -3.89 19.24 -9.20
CA VAL A 127 -3.56 18.18 -10.16
C VAL A 127 -2.04 17.99 -10.26
N GLU A 128 -1.27 19.09 -10.32
CA GLU A 128 0.19 19.08 -10.34
C GLU A 128 0.80 18.54 -9.02
N MET A 129 0.24 18.93 -7.87
CA MET A 129 0.70 18.43 -6.57
C MET A 129 0.51 16.91 -6.47
N ILE A 130 -0.69 16.42 -6.80
CA ILE A 130 -1.03 14.99 -6.77
C ILE A 130 -0.18 14.21 -7.79
N GLY A 131 0.09 14.78 -8.97
CA GLY A 131 0.99 14.17 -9.96
C GLY A 131 2.39 13.93 -9.40
N ARG A 132 2.93 14.87 -8.63
CA ARG A 132 4.21 14.67 -7.94
C ARG A 132 4.14 13.62 -6.82
N ASP A 133 3.01 13.52 -6.12
CA ASP A 133 2.82 12.49 -5.10
C ASP A 133 2.76 11.10 -5.70
N ARG A 134 2.01 10.91 -6.79
CA ARG A 134 1.99 9.68 -7.56
C ARG A 134 3.38 9.26 -8.05
N SER A 135 4.16 10.22 -8.53
CA SER A 135 5.57 9.97 -8.92
C SER A 135 6.41 9.48 -7.76
N ARG A 136 6.25 10.03 -6.53
CA ARG A 136 6.94 9.57 -5.32
C ARG A 136 6.56 8.13 -4.97
N PHE A 137 5.27 7.80 -5.01
CA PHE A 137 4.81 6.45 -4.75
C PHE A 137 5.28 5.44 -5.80
N ALA A 138 5.32 5.83 -7.07
CA ALA A 138 5.91 5.01 -8.13
C ALA A 138 7.40 4.75 -7.90
N ASP A 139 8.15 5.75 -7.43
CA ASP A 139 9.56 5.61 -7.08
C ASP A 139 9.75 4.70 -5.86
N ALA A 140 8.92 4.82 -4.84
CA ALA A 140 8.92 3.94 -3.67
C ALA A 140 8.60 2.49 -4.07
N HIS A 141 7.59 2.29 -4.91
CA HIS A 141 7.23 0.96 -5.45
C HIS A 141 8.41 0.30 -6.18
N ARG A 142 9.11 1.05 -7.04
CA ARG A 142 10.26 0.52 -7.79
C ARG A 142 11.41 0.11 -6.87
N ARG A 143 11.73 0.90 -5.83
CA ARG A 143 12.79 0.56 -4.86
C ARG A 143 12.42 -0.61 -3.96
N LEU A 144 11.16 -0.73 -3.58
CA LEU A 144 10.64 -1.82 -2.76
C LEU A 144 10.74 -3.18 -3.47
N ASN A 145 10.64 -3.22 -4.81
CA ASN A 145 10.29 -4.43 -5.57
C ASN A 145 11.45 -5.43 -5.75
N GLU A 146 12.21 -5.69 -4.68
CA GLU A 146 13.21 -6.74 -4.58
C GLU A 146 12.83 -7.75 -3.49
N SER A 147 12.86 -9.06 -3.83
CA SER A 147 12.43 -10.14 -2.94
C SER A 147 13.47 -10.49 -1.89
N PRO A 148 13.14 -10.42 -0.57
CA PRO A 148 14.01 -10.93 0.49
C PRO A 148 13.99 -12.45 0.60
N LEU A 149 12.99 -13.13 0.04
CA LEU A 149 12.77 -14.56 0.27
C LEU A 149 13.95 -15.40 -0.22
N GLY A 150 14.40 -16.31 0.63
CA GLY A 150 15.60 -17.13 0.43
C GLY A 150 16.85 -16.56 1.07
N ALA A 151 16.76 -15.38 1.72
CA ALA A 151 17.84 -14.88 2.60
C ALA A 151 17.94 -15.68 3.90
N ALA A 152 16.91 -16.45 4.23
CA ALA A 152 16.75 -17.18 5.48
C ALA A 152 16.93 -16.25 6.70
N ALA A 153 17.71 -16.66 7.71
CA ALA A 153 17.91 -15.81 8.89
C ALA A 153 18.64 -14.49 8.53
N LEU A 154 19.73 -14.57 7.73
CA LEU A 154 20.52 -13.42 7.28
C LEU A 154 21.58 -13.75 6.21
N ALA A 155 21.90 -15.02 5.96
CA ALA A 155 23.04 -15.42 5.14
C ALA A 155 22.70 -16.45 4.06
N GLY A 156 21.40 -16.65 3.79
CA GLY A 156 20.93 -17.65 2.83
C GLY A 156 20.78 -19.04 3.45
N THR A 157 20.63 -20.03 2.60
CA THR A 157 20.39 -21.43 3.00
C THR A 157 21.22 -22.39 2.15
N SER A 158 21.56 -23.55 2.70
CA SER A 158 22.21 -24.64 1.96
C SER A 158 21.25 -25.49 1.11
N PHE A 159 19.93 -25.26 1.25
CA PHE A 159 18.94 -25.93 0.41
C PHE A 159 19.00 -25.40 -1.03
N PRO A 160 18.78 -26.26 -2.04
CA PRO A 160 18.86 -25.87 -3.45
C PRO A 160 17.59 -25.12 -3.91
N ILE A 161 17.27 -24.00 -3.27
CA ILE A 161 16.15 -23.16 -3.63
C ILE A 161 16.47 -22.28 -4.85
N ASP A 162 15.44 -21.93 -5.62
CA ASP A 162 15.53 -20.98 -6.71
C ASP A 162 14.91 -19.64 -6.30
N ARG A 163 15.76 -18.67 -5.92
CA ARG A 163 15.34 -17.33 -5.49
C ARG A 163 14.76 -16.48 -6.64
N HIS A 164 15.19 -16.73 -7.88
CA HIS A 164 14.65 -16.02 -9.03
C HIS A 164 13.23 -16.45 -9.33
N MET A 165 12.99 -17.76 -9.33
CA MET A 165 11.64 -18.30 -9.51
C MET A 165 10.67 -17.81 -8.42
N THR A 166 11.09 -17.80 -7.14
CA THR A 166 10.22 -17.31 -6.05
C THR A 166 9.96 -15.81 -6.13
N ALA A 167 10.93 -15.01 -6.55
CA ALA A 167 10.75 -13.59 -6.79
C ALA A 167 9.74 -13.34 -7.91
N GLU A 168 9.89 -14.02 -9.05
CA GLU A 168 8.97 -13.93 -10.19
C GLU A 168 7.53 -14.32 -9.79
N LEU A 169 7.35 -15.46 -9.11
CA LEU A 169 6.05 -15.94 -8.68
C LEU A 169 5.34 -15.00 -7.68
N LEU A 170 6.11 -14.22 -6.91
CA LEU A 170 5.58 -13.22 -5.98
C LEU A 170 5.47 -11.82 -6.60
N GLY A 171 5.82 -11.66 -7.89
CA GLY A 171 5.73 -10.39 -8.61
C GLY A 171 6.82 -9.38 -8.23
N PHE A 172 7.96 -9.83 -7.72
CA PHE A 172 9.14 -9.00 -7.53
C PHE A 172 10.01 -8.99 -8.79
N ASP A 173 10.73 -7.90 -9.03
CA ASP A 173 11.62 -7.77 -10.21
C ASP A 173 12.79 -8.74 -10.15
N ARG A 174 13.33 -8.99 -8.94
CA ARG A 174 14.49 -9.86 -8.71
C ARG A 174 14.64 -10.21 -7.22
N PRO A 175 15.47 -11.21 -6.88
CA PRO A 175 15.92 -11.39 -5.50
C PRO A 175 16.80 -10.22 -5.05
N ALA A 176 16.69 -9.83 -3.78
CA ALA A 176 17.59 -8.86 -3.17
C ALA A 176 19.06 -9.34 -3.23
N ALA A 177 19.97 -8.41 -3.51
CA ALA A 177 21.37 -8.74 -3.82
C ALA A 177 22.16 -9.23 -2.62
N ASN A 178 21.85 -8.76 -1.41
CA ASN A 178 22.51 -9.15 -0.16
C ASN A 178 21.50 -9.70 0.84
N ALA A 179 21.75 -10.89 1.36
CA ALA A 179 20.82 -11.58 2.26
C ALA A 179 20.66 -10.88 3.62
N MET A 180 21.74 -10.31 4.15
CA MET A 180 21.74 -9.63 5.46
C MET A 180 20.96 -8.32 5.38
N ASP A 181 21.17 -7.55 4.33
CA ASP A 181 20.42 -6.33 4.05
C ASP A 181 18.93 -6.64 3.79
N ALA A 182 18.65 -7.66 3.01
CA ALA A 182 17.29 -8.07 2.62
C ALA A 182 16.35 -8.33 3.80
N VAL A 183 16.84 -8.91 4.90
CA VAL A 183 16.04 -9.20 6.10
C VAL A 183 15.97 -8.02 7.06
N SER A 184 16.91 -7.09 7.03
CA SER A 184 16.99 -5.93 7.92
C SER A 184 16.41 -4.65 7.32
N ASP A 185 16.36 -4.52 6.01
CA ASP A 185 15.85 -3.36 5.30
C ASP A 185 14.40 -3.02 5.71
N ARG A 186 14.20 -1.74 6.02
CA ARG A 186 12.89 -1.13 6.27
C ARG A 186 12.76 0.22 5.56
N ASP A 187 13.69 0.56 4.66
CA ASP A 187 13.68 1.81 3.90
C ASP A 187 12.41 1.94 3.06
N PHE A 188 11.90 0.84 2.53
CA PHE A 188 10.64 0.82 1.78
C PHE A 188 9.44 1.31 2.60
N ALA A 189 9.40 1.04 3.91
CA ALA A 189 8.37 1.54 4.80
C ALA A 189 8.56 3.03 5.10
N LEU A 190 9.81 3.48 5.24
CA LEU A 190 10.15 4.89 5.43
C LEU A 190 9.85 5.71 4.17
N ASP A 191 10.16 5.20 2.98
CA ASP A 191 9.79 5.81 1.70
C ASP A 191 8.26 5.98 1.56
N PHE A 192 7.51 4.94 1.91
CA PHE A 192 6.04 4.97 1.93
C PHE A 192 5.52 6.05 2.88
N LEU A 193 6.02 6.09 4.12
CA LEU A 193 5.60 7.06 5.13
C LEU A 193 6.00 8.50 4.75
N ALA A 194 7.19 8.70 4.20
CA ALA A 194 7.65 10.02 3.75
C ALA A 194 6.79 10.54 2.59
N GLY A 195 6.50 9.69 1.59
CA GLY A 195 5.58 10.01 0.50
C GLY A 195 4.18 10.34 1.01
N GLY A 196 3.67 9.53 1.94
CA GLY A 196 2.38 9.72 2.59
C GLY A 196 2.28 11.03 3.37
N ALA A 197 3.33 11.40 4.10
CA ALA A 197 3.37 12.68 4.83
C ALA A 197 3.28 13.89 3.88
N ILE A 198 4.01 13.86 2.75
CA ILE A 198 3.95 14.95 1.76
C ILE A 198 2.56 15.00 1.10
N CYS A 199 2.02 13.86 0.70
CA CYS A 199 0.69 13.75 0.13
C CYS A 199 -0.38 14.30 1.10
N SER A 200 -0.29 13.96 2.38
CA SER A 200 -1.20 14.46 3.42
C SER A 200 -1.17 15.98 3.55
N VAL A 201 -0.01 16.63 3.38
CA VAL A 201 0.08 18.09 3.34
C VAL A 201 -0.68 18.66 2.14
N HIS A 202 -0.57 18.06 0.96
CA HIS A 202 -1.30 18.53 -0.22
C HIS A 202 -2.82 18.35 -0.06
N LEU A 203 -3.26 17.21 0.47
CA LEU A 203 -4.67 16.94 0.74
C LEU A 203 -5.23 17.89 1.82
N SER A 204 -4.47 18.15 2.88
CA SER A 204 -4.84 19.11 3.93
C SER A 204 -5.01 20.52 3.37
N ARG A 205 -4.13 20.96 2.48
CA ARG A 205 -4.24 22.27 1.84
C ARG A 205 -5.50 22.38 0.97
N LEU A 206 -5.80 21.37 0.18
CA LEU A 206 -7.03 21.34 -0.63
C LEU A 206 -8.27 21.38 0.27
N ALA A 207 -8.27 20.59 1.36
CA ALA A 207 -9.38 20.56 2.31
C ALA A 207 -9.59 21.94 2.97
N GLU A 208 -8.50 22.59 3.39
CA GLU A 208 -8.58 23.93 4.00
C GLU A 208 -9.11 24.99 3.02
N GLU A 209 -8.71 24.96 1.75
CA GLU A 209 -9.26 25.86 0.75
C GLU A 209 -10.77 25.61 0.52
N ILE A 210 -11.22 24.37 0.52
CA ILE A 210 -12.64 24.05 0.41
C ILE A 210 -13.42 24.61 1.60
N VAL A 211 -12.87 24.52 2.81
CA VAL A 211 -13.46 25.12 4.03
C VAL A 211 -13.56 26.64 3.87
N ILE A 212 -12.48 27.30 3.46
CA ILE A 212 -12.46 28.76 3.22
C ILE A 212 -13.49 29.14 2.15
N TRP A 213 -13.49 28.46 0.99
CA TRP A 213 -14.39 28.79 -0.13
C TRP A 213 -15.87 28.57 0.18
N SER A 214 -16.19 27.62 1.08
CA SER A 214 -17.57 27.36 1.50
C SER A 214 -18.06 28.24 2.63
N SER A 215 -17.19 29.03 3.25
CA SER A 215 -17.54 29.93 4.35
C SER A 215 -18.32 31.16 3.85
N ASP A 216 -19.12 31.78 4.74
CA ASP A 216 -19.94 32.94 4.43
C ASP A 216 -19.13 34.14 3.88
N GLY A 217 -17.88 34.30 4.36
CA GLY A 217 -17.02 35.40 3.92
C GLY A 217 -16.51 35.28 2.48
N PHE A 218 -16.48 34.05 1.93
CA PHE A 218 -16.01 33.76 0.56
C PHE A 218 -17.16 33.31 -0.33
N GLY A 219 -17.90 32.27 0.04
CA GLY A 219 -19.07 31.80 -0.69
C GLY A 219 -18.79 31.35 -2.13
N PHE A 220 -17.57 30.91 -2.46
CA PHE A 220 -17.19 30.53 -3.82
C PHE A 220 -17.70 29.15 -4.22
N VAL A 221 -17.90 28.26 -3.26
CA VAL A 221 -18.41 26.91 -3.48
C VAL A 221 -19.53 26.60 -2.50
N LYS A 222 -20.46 25.75 -2.94
CA LYS A 222 -21.49 25.17 -2.09
C LYS A 222 -21.28 23.66 -2.04
N LEU A 223 -21.17 23.13 -0.84
CA LEU A 223 -21.08 21.69 -0.61
C LEU A 223 -22.46 21.06 -0.64
N SER A 224 -22.54 19.80 -1.07
CA SER A 224 -23.77 19.01 -0.99
C SER A 224 -24.05 18.62 0.45
N ASP A 225 -25.34 18.65 0.85
CA ASP A 225 -25.81 18.27 2.18
C ASP A 225 -25.39 16.83 2.57
N ALA A 226 -25.14 15.97 1.56
CA ALA A 226 -24.65 14.60 1.80
C ALA A 226 -23.23 14.53 2.39
N TYR A 227 -22.45 15.62 2.24
CA TYR A 227 -21.06 15.71 2.72
C TYR A 227 -20.86 16.80 3.79
N THR A 228 -21.93 17.45 4.22
CA THR A 228 -21.89 18.44 5.30
C THR A 228 -22.55 17.87 6.54
N LEU A 229 -21.83 17.92 7.65
CA LEU A 229 -22.48 17.68 8.95
C LEU A 229 -23.52 18.77 9.16
N SER A 230 -24.78 18.38 9.38
CA SER A 230 -25.84 19.29 9.76
C SER A 230 -25.45 20.01 11.04
N LEU A 231 -24.86 21.17 10.89
CA LEU A 231 -24.83 22.15 11.96
C LEU A 231 -26.20 22.83 11.98
N ILE A 232 -26.91 22.55 13.04
CA ILE A 232 -28.14 23.20 13.41
C ILE A 232 -27.92 24.71 13.43
N HIS A 233 -28.64 25.41 12.60
CA HIS A 233 -28.87 26.84 12.76
C HIS A 233 -30.34 27.13 12.63
#